data_0b9f8b5cddb4dda1a27bec6b82f8d902
#
_entry.id   0b9f8b5cddb4dda1a27bec6b82f8d902
#
_cell.length_a   1.000
_cell.length_b   1.000
_cell.length_c   1.000
_cell.angle_alpha   90.00
_cell.angle_beta   90.00
_cell.angle_gamma   90.00
#
_symmetry.space_group_name_H-M   'P 1'
#
loop_
_entity.id
_entity.type
_entity.pdbx_description
1 polymer ?
#
loop_
_entity_poly.entity_id
_entity_poly.type
_entity_poly.pdbx_seq_one_letter_code
_entity_poly.pdbx_strand_id
1 'polypeptide(L)'
;MSIKSVAVIGASGHLGPTLLLALQAAGFEASAVTRASSSYEPPAGIRVIRTDFSLKALQESLQGQDAVVSAIGDAGLDIQMTLVDAAVAAGVRRYIPSNFGADYSRGVVAGFEDTPAAKKKLLNHIEAKATANPSFTWADLTTGLWIDWVGRGYSPTGADRDADSGSRL
;
A
#
# COMPACT_ATOMS: atom_id res chain seq x y z
N MET A 1 -16.84 14.62 8.41
CA MET A 1 -15.65 15.39 7.96
C MET A 1 -15.14 14.78 6.67
N SER A 2 -14.74 15.61 5.69
CA SER A 2 -14.16 15.13 4.40
C SER A 2 -12.74 14.59 4.60
N ILE A 3 -12.28 13.68 3.73
CA ILE A 3 -10.89 13.28 3.61
C ILE A 3 -10.16 14.38 2.85
N LYS A 4 -9.01 14.83 3.34
CA LYS A 4 -8.17 15.86 2.71
C LYS A 4 -6.72 15.39 2.56
N SER A 5 -6.11 14.87 3.64
CA SER A 5 -4.73 14.43 3.66
C SER A 5 -4.63 12.92 3.48
N VAL A 6 -3.79 12.48 2.54
CA VAL A 6 -3.64 11.06 2.15
C VAL A 6 -2.17 10.67 2.14
N ALA A 7 -1.80 9.70 2.96
CA ALA A 7 -0.47 9.09 2.94
C ALA A 7 -0.44 7.89 2.01
N VAL A 8 0.53 7.84 1.09
CA VAL A 8 0.79 6.70 0.20
C VAL A 8 2.03 5.96 0.68
N ILE A 9 1.86 4.71 1.08
CA ILE A 9 2.94 3.81 1.47
C ILE A 9 3.34 2.97 0.26
N GLY A 10 4.63 2.80 0.00
CA GLY A 10 5.12 2.18 -1.25
C GLY A 10 5.14 3.17 -2.41
N ALA A 11 5.30 4.44 -2.11
CA ALA A 11 5.28 5.55 -3.05
C ALA A 11 6.31 5.46 -4.18
N SER A 12 7.43 4.77 -3.97
CA SER A 12 8.48 4.54 -4.98
C SER A 12 8.26 3.30 -5.86
N GLY A 13 7.20 2.51 -5.59
CA GLY A 13 6.85 1.33 -6.37
C GLY A 13 6.13 1.67 -7.68
N HIS A 14 5.77 0.64 -8.47
CA HIS A 14 5.12 0.83 -9.78
C HIS A 14 3.84 1.68 -9.72
N LEU A 15 2.98 1.46 -8.73
CA LEU A 15 1.70 2.17 -8.58
C LEU A 15 1.86 3.52 -7.88
N GLY A 16 2.84 3.64 -6.98
CA GLY A 16 2.98 4.76 -6.06
C GLY A 16 3.00 6.14 -6.73
N PRO A 17 3.87 6.39 -7.73
CA PRO A 17 3.93 7.70 -8.41
C PRO A 17 2.62 8.07 -9.10
N THR A 18 1.95 7.11 -9.74
CA THR A 18 0.66 7.33 -10.40
C THR A 18 -0.44 7.67 -9.40
N LEU A 19 -0.48 6.98 -8.26
CA LEU A 19 -1.42 7.30 -7.17
C LEU A 19 -1.20 8.70 -6.62
N LEU A 20 0.06 9.08 -6.36
CA LEU A 20 0.40 10.38 -5.84
C LEU A 20 -0.06 11.51 -6.79
N LEU A 21 0.21 11.37 -8.09
CA LEU A 21 -0.23 12.33 -9.10
C LEU A 21 -1.75 12.41 -9.21
N ALA A 22 -2.44 11.26 -9.20
CA ALA A 22 -3.89 11.22 -9.28
C ALA A 22 -4.56 11.85 -8.04
N LEU A 23 -4.03 11.59 -6.85
CA LEU A 23 -4.51 12.20 -5.62
C LEU A 23 -4.30 13.72 -5.62
N GLN A 24 -3.12 14.19 -6.04
CA GLN A 24 -2.82 15.61 -6.16
C GLN A 24 -3.75 16.30 -7.18
N ALA A 25 -3.95 15.69 -8.34
CA ALA A 25 -4.85 16.20 -9.37
C ALA A 25 -6.32 16.25 -8.90
N ALA A 26 -6.71 15.33 -8.00
CA ALA A 26 -8.04 15.32 -7.37
C ALA A 26 -8.17 16.29 -6.18
N GLY A 27 -7.13 17.09 -5.88
CA GLY A 27 -7.15 18.10 -4.83
C GLY A 27 -6.87 17.59 -3.42
N PHE A 28 -6.31 16.38 -3.26
CA PHE A 28 -5.87 15.88 -1.97
C PHE A 28 -4.45 16.37 -1.64
N GLU A 29 -4.19 16.55 -0.36
CA GLU A 29 -2.84 16.76 0.19
C GLU A 29 -2.13 15.41 0.30
N ALA A 30 -1.49 14.98 -0.80
CA ALA A 30 -0.80 13.70 -0.87
C ALA A 30 0.58 13.76 -0.20
N SER A 31 0.94 12.68 0.51
CA SER A 31 2.26 12.49 1.12
C SER A 31 2.83 11.13 0.74
N ALA A 32 4.11 11.10 0.36
CA ALA A 32 4.85 9.87 0.08
C ALA A 32 5.54 9.37 1.35
N VAL A 33 5.16 8.20 1.86
CA VAL A 33 5.84 7.56 2.99
C VAL A 33 6.81 6.52 2.47
N THR A 34 8.10 6.68 2.80
CA THR A 34 9.20 5.87 2.30
C THR A 34 10.12 5.40 3.42
N ARG A 35 10.98 4.41 3.13
CA ARG A 35 12.03 3.99 4.05
C ARG A 35 13.00 5.14 4.32
N ALA A 36 13.58 5.19 5.51
CA ALA A 36 14.57 6.20 5.91
C ALA A 36 15.77 6.24 4.94
N SER A 37 16.19 5.07 4.41
CA SER A 37 17.30 4.94 3.45
C SER A 37 16.90 5.22 1.99
N SER A 38 15.64 5.57 1.70
CA SER A 38 15.18 5.78 0.32
C SER A 38 15.67 7.12 -0.21
N SER A 39 16.20 7.11 -1.42
CA SER A 39 16.52 8.32 -2.21
C SER A 39 15.36 8.77 -3.10
N TYR A 40 14.17 8.17 -2.95
CA TYR A 40 13.02 8.50 -3.78
C TYR A 40 12.62 9.97 -3.65
N GLU A 41 12.48 10.63 -4.78
CA GLU A 41 11.95 11.98 -4.92
C GLU A 41 10.59 11.91 -5.62
N PRO A 42 9.49 12.30 -4.94
CA PRO A 42 8.17 12.30 -5.54
C PRO A 42 7.98 13.47 -6.51
N PRO A 43 6.89 13.48 -7.29
CA PRO A 43 6.48 14.63 -8.07
C PRO A 43 6.43 15.93 -7.24
N ALA A 44 6.64 17.08 -7.90
CA ALA A 44 6.66 18.38 -7.24
C ALA A 44 5.36 18.66 -6.44
N GLY A 45 5.53 19.25 -5.25
CA GLY A 45 4.41 19.58 -4.36
C GLY A 45 3.95 18.45 -3.44
N ILE A 46 4.53 17.25 -3.54
CA ILE A 46 4.22 16.11 -2.68
C ILE A 46 5.26 15.99 -1.56
N ARG A 47 4.82 15.96 -0.32
CA ARG A 47 5.67 15.84 0.86
C ARG A 47 6.22 14.42 0.98
N VAL A 48 7.52 14.27 1.30
CA VAL A 48 8.13 12.99 1.68
C VAL A 48 8.18 12.85 3.19
N ILE A 49 7.75 11.72 3.69
CA ILE A 49 7.88 11.30 5.08
C ILE A 49 8.77 10.06 5.11
N ARG A 50 9.92 10.14 5.78
CA ARG A 50 10.88 9.03 5.89
C ARG A 50 10.74 8.35 7.25
N THR A 51 10.64 7.01 7.27
CA THR A 51 10.41 6.21 8.47
C THR A 51 11.20 4.90 8.43
N ASP A 52 11.52 4.33 9.58
CA ASP A 52 12.13 3.00 9.70
C ASP A 52 11.12 1.85 9.67
N PHE A 53 9.83 2.18 9.51
CA PHE A 53 8.71 1.23 9.50
C PHE A 53 8.48 0.50 10.84
N SER A 54 9.09 0.91 11.94
CA SER A 54 8.64 0.46 13.27
C SER A 54 7.23 0.98 13.57
N LEU A 55 6.49 0.28 14.43
CA LEU A 55 5.13 0.68 14.81
C LEU A 55 5.07 2.13 15.28
N LYS A 56 6.01 2.52 16.16
CA LYS A 56 6.06 3.88 16.69
C LYS A 56 6.33 4.92 15.60
N ALA A 57 7.35 4.69 14.76
CA ALA A 57 7.70 5.62 13.70
C ALA A 57 6.61 5.74 12.63
N LEU A 58 5.92 4.64 12.31
CA LEU A 58 4.75 4.67 11.42
C LEU A 58 3.59 5.45 12.05
N GLN A 59 3.30 5.24 13.33
CA GLN A 59 2.26 6.01 14.03
C GLN A 59 2.55 7.51 14.01
N GLU A 60 3.79 7.92 14.30
CA GLU A 60 4.22 9.32 14.24
C GLU A 60 4.11 9.89 12.81
N SER A 61 4.53 9.10 11.81
CA SER A 61 4.49 9.48 10.40
C SER A 61 3.06 9.66 9.85
N LEU A 62 2.08 8.98 10.44
CA LEU A 62 0.69 9.00 10.01
C LEU A 62 -0.18 9.98 10.80
N GLN A 63 0.37 10.66 11.81
CA GLN A 63 -0.38 11.67 12.55
C GLN A 63 -0.86 12.79 11.63
N GLY A 64 -2.15 13.15 11.78
CA GLY A 64 -2.79 14.18 10.95
C GLY A 64 -3.16 13.73 9.54
N GLN A 65 -2.90 12.47 9.18
CA GLN A 65 -3.39 11.90 7.91
C GLN A 65 -4.84 11.44 8.07
N ASP A 66 -5.70 11.83 7.14
CA ASP A 66 -7.09 11.38 7.10
C ASP A 66 -7.21 9.96 6.55
N ALA A 67 -6.38 9.64 5.56
CA ALA A 67 -6.40 8.36 4.88
C ALA A 67 -4.99 7.81 4.62
N VAL A 68 -4.91 6.49 4.49
CA VAL A 68 -3.72 5.75 4.06
C VAL A 68 -4.06 4.88 2.87
N VAL A 69 -3.23 4.93 1.84
CA VAL A 69 -3.23 3.98 0.72
C VAL A 69 -1.93 3.19 0.78
N SER A 70 -2.02 1.88 1.01
CA SER A 70 -0.88 0.98 0.95
C SER A 70 -0.70 0.47 -0.47
N ALA A 71 0.44 0.75 -1.08
CA ALA A 71 0.85 0.25 -2.40
C ALA A 71 2.15 -0.58 -2.29
N ILE A 72 2.32 -1.28 -1.18
CA ILE A 72 3.48 -2.15 -0.92
C ILE A 72 3.29 -3.45 -1.72
N GLY A 73 4.32 -3.86 -2.48
CA GLY A 73 4.31 -5.15 -3.17
C GLY A 73 4.27 -6.36 -2.21
N ASP A 74 4.12 -7.54 -2.77
CA ASP A 74 3.93 -8.80 -1.99
C ASP A 74 5.05 -9.07 -0.99
N ALA A 75 6.29 -8.69 -1.28
CA ALA A 75 7.43 -8.79 -0.35
C ALA A 75 7.26 -7.97 0.95
N GLY A 76 6.32 -7.04 0.99
CA GLY A 76 6.03 -6.19 2.15
C GLY A 76 4.76 -6.58 2.91
N LEU A 77 4.15 -7.74 2.63
CA LEU A 77 2.88 -8.14 3.28
C LEU A 77 2.99 -8.20 4.81
N ASP A 78 4.12 -8.66 5.35
CA ASP A 78 4.31 -8.74 6.81
C ASP A 78 4.29 -7.36 7.50
N ILE A 79 4.72 -6.32 6.80
CA ILE A 79 4.71 -4.94 7.31
C ILE A 79 3.29 -4.38 7.35
N GLN A 80 2.38 -4.87 6.50
CA GLN A 80 1.05 -4.29 6.36
C GLN A 80 0.21 -4.41 7.64
N MET A 81 0.36 -5.46 8.44
CA MET A 81 -0.35 -5.58 9.71
C MET A 81 0.10 -4.49 10.70
N THR A 82 1.42 -4.28 10.82
CA THR A 82 2.00 -3.18 11.62
C THR A 82 1.51 -1.81 11.13
N LEU A 83 1.39 -1.65 9.82
CA LEU A 83 0.90 -0.42 9.21
C LEU A 83 -0.58 -0.14 9.54
N VAL A 84 -1.42 -1.17 9.56
CA VAL A 84 -2.82 -1.07 9.99
C VAL A 84 -2.91 -0.65 11.46
N ASP A 85 -2.11 -1.29 12.32
CA ASP A 85 -2.06 -0.94 13.76
C ASP A 85 -1.61 0.50 13.98
N ALA A 86 -0.59 0.94 13.24
CA ALA A 86 -0.10 2.31 13.28
C ALA A 86 -1.15 3.32 12.78
N ALA A 87 -1.87 2.99 11.70
CA ALA A 87 -2.91 3.84 11.14
C ALA A 87 -4.07 4.05 12.13
N VAL A 88 -4.52 2.97 12.78
CA VAL A 88 -5.54 3.06 13.83
C VAL A 88 -5.06 3.91 14.99
N ALA A 89 -3.83 3.67 15.49
CA ALA A 89 -3.25 4.41 16.62
C ALA A 89 -3.00 5.89 16.30
N ALA A 90 -2.77 6.24 15.04
CA ALA A 90 -2.61 7.63 14.57
C ALA A 90 -3.96 8.35 14.32
N GLY A 91 -5.09 7.65 14.43
CA GLY A 91 -6.41 8.23 14.18
C GLY A 91 -6.77 8.37 12.70
N VAL A 92 -6.14 7.61 11.83
CA VAL A 92 -6.49 7.53 10.40
C VAL A 92 -7.93 7.02 10.26
N ARG A 93 -8.72 7.67 9.41
CA ARG A 93 -10.16 7.38 9.24
C ARG A 93 -10.47 6.45 8.08
N ARG A 94 -9.61 6.44 7.05
CA ARG A 94 -9.80 5.58 5.86
C ARG A 94 -8.52 4.84 5.53
N TYR A 95 -8.61 3.53 5.31
CA TYR A 95 -7.49 2.68 4.92
C TYR A 95 -7.81 1.92 3.63
N ILE A 96 -6.87 1.92 2.69
CA ILE A 96 -6.93 1.12 1.47
C ILE A 96 -5.72 0.18 1.49
N PRO A 97 -5.92 -1.14 1.67
CA PRO A 97 -4.84 -2.12 1.70
C PRO A 97 -4.23 -2.34 0.32
N SER A 98 -3.00 -2.84 0.28
CA SER A 98 -2.35 -3.26 -0.96
C SER A 98 -2.91 -4.59 -1.47
N ASN A 99 -4.11 -4.53 -2.01
CA ASN A 99 -4.81 -5.67 -2.60
C ASN A 99 -5.28 -5.38 -4.03
N PHE A 100 -4.50 -4.56 -4.78
CA PHE A 100 -4.79 -4.18 -6.17
C PHE A 100 -4.49 -5.33 -7.15
N GLY A 101 -5.14 -6.45 -6.99
CA GLY A 101 -4.93 -7.66 -7.78
C GLY A 101 -6.20 -8.46 -7.96
N ALA A 102 -6.10 -9.78 -7.89
CA ALA A 102 -7.21 -10.68 -8.03
C ALA A 102 -8.17 -10.64 -6.82
N ASP A 103 -9.43 -10.94 -7.05
CA ASP A 103 -10.43 -11.14 -5.99
C ASP A 103 -10.26 -12.54 -5.38
N TYR A 104 -9.54 -12.59 -4.26
CA TYR A 104 -9.30 -13.84 -3.54
C TYR A 104 -10.51 -14.33 -2.73
N SER A 105 -11.60 -13.57 -2.64
CA SER A 105 -12.84 -14.01 -2.00
C SER A 105 -13.55 -15.11 -2.80
N ARG A 106 -13.27 -15.19 -4.11
CA ARG A 106 -13.88 -16.14 -5.05
C ARG A 106 -13.05 -17.41 -5.28
N GLY A 107 -11.93 -17.58 -4.59
CA GLY A 107 -11.07 -18.76 -4.70
C GLY A 107 -9.64 -18.43 -5.06
N VAL A 108 -8.85 -19.50 -5.30
CA VAL A 108 -7.42 -19.40 -5.64
C VAL A 108 -7.27 -19.16 -7.13
N VAL A 109 -6.44 -18.20 -7.51
CA VAL A 109 -6.03 -17.99 -8.90
C VAL A 109 -4.79 -18.86 -9.15
N ALA A 110 -4.80 -19.66 -10.22
CA ALA A 110 -3.68 -20.52 -10.59
C ALA A 110 -2.36 -19.71 -10.69
N GLY A 111 -1.30 -20.20 -10.06
CA GLY A 111 -0.01 -19.52 -9.97
C GLY A 111 0.13 -18.52 -8.80
N PHE A 112 -0.93 -18.35 -7.97
CA PHE A 112 -0.93 -17.46 -6.80
C PHE A 112 -1.42 -18.17 -5.53
N GLU A 113 -1.17 -19.48 -5.43
CA GLU A 113 -1.72 -20.36 -4.38
C GLU A 113 -1.35 -19.92 -2.96
N ASP A 114 -0.14 -19.38 -2.76
CA ASP A 114 0.38 -18.95 -1.45
C ASP A 114 -0.06 -17.53 -1.07
N THR A 115 -0.42 -16.69 -2.05
CA THR A 115 -0.78 -15.29 -1.82
C THR A 115 -2.13 -15.12 -1.11
N PRO A 116 -3.17 -15.94 -1.36
CA PRO A 116 -4.47 -15.76 -0.74
C PRO A 116 -4.47 -15.84 0.78
N ALA A 117 -3.66 -16.74 1.36
CA ALA A 117 -3.62 -16.93 2.81
C ALA A 117 -3.10 -15.69 3.55
N ALA A 118 -2.02 -15.09 3.08
CA ALA A 118 -1.45 -13.88 3.66
C ALA A 118 -2.39 -12.67 3.51
N LYS A 119 -2.98 -12.50 2.32
CA LYS A 119 -3.96 -11.43 2.08
C LYS A 119 -5.23 -11.61 2.90
N LYS A 120 -5.75 -12.81 3.01
CA LYS A 120 -6.91 -13.11 3.87
C LYS A 120 -6.63 -12.79 5.33
N LYS A 121 -5.42 -13.13 5.83
CA LYS A 121 -4.99 -12.79 7.19
C LYS A 121 -4.98 -11.27 7.41
N LEU A 122 -4.44 -10.52 6.45
CA LEU A 122 -4.44 -9.06 6.48
C LEU A 122 -5.85 -8.48 6.50
N LEU A 123 -6.74 -8.92 5.59
CA LEU A 123 -8.12 -8.43 5.52
C LEU A 123 -8.90 -8.72 6.81
N ASN A 124 -8.73 -9.91 7.39
CA ASN A 124 -9.32 -10.24 8.69
C ASN A 124 -8.81 -9.34 9.81
N HIS A 125 -7.51 -9.00 9.80
CA HIS A 125 -6.93 -8.07 10.78
C HIS A 125 -7.52 -6.67 10.63
N ILE A 126 -7.64 -6.15 9.41
CA ILE A 126 -8.24 -4.85 9.12
C ILE A 126 -9.70 -4.82 9.60
N GLU A 127 -10.48 -5.86 9.30
CA GLU A 127 -11.88 -5.97 9.71
C GLU A 127 -12.04 -5.98 11.22
N ALA A 128 -11.19 -6.74 11.94
CA ALA A 128 -11.19 -6.74 13.41
C ALA A 128 -10.88 -5.35 13.98
N LYS A 129 -9.93 -4.61 13.38
CA LYS A 129 -9.60 -3.23 13.78
C LYS A 129 -10.75 -2.26 13.49
N ALA A 130 -11.41 -2.37 12.34
CA ALA A 130 -12.55 -1.55 11.99
C ALA A 130 -13.76 -1.80 12.91
N THR A 131 -14.02 -3.06 13.25
CA THR A 131 -15.07 -3.43 14.22
C THR A 131 -14.81 -2.83 15.60
N ALA A 132 -13.54 -2.86 16.06
CA ALA A 132 -13.16 -2.30 17.36
C ALA A 132 -13.09 -0.76 17.38
N ASN A 133 -12.98 -0.11 16.21
CA ASN A 133 -12.79 1.33 16.07
C ASN A 133 -13.73 1.90 15.01
N PRO A 134 -14.95 2.29 15.34
CA PRO A 134 -15.97 2.76 14.37
C PRO A 134 -15.57 3.98 13.55
N SER A 135 -14.58 4.75 13.99
CA SER A 135 -14.00 5.88 13.23
C SER A 135 -13.03 5.45 12.15
N PHE A 136 -12.50 4.21 12.21
CA PHE A 136 -11.60 3.62 11.23
C PHE A 136 -12.41 2.81 10.23
N THR A 137 -12.36 3.19 8.98
CA THR A 137 -13.07 2.52 7.87
C THR A 137 -12.06 2.09 6.81
N TRP A 138 -12.41 1.08 6.02
CA TRP A 138 -11.55 0.61 4.96
C TRP A 138 -12.31 0.24 3.69
N ALA A 139 -11.59 0.10 2.60
CA ALA A 139 -12.13 -0.41 1.34
C ALA A 139 -11.07 -1.25 0.64
N ASP A 140 -11.47 -2.40 0.14
CA ASP A 140 -10.65 -3.26 -0.71
C ASP A 140 -10.89 -2.91 -2.19
N LEU A 141 -9.80 -2.73 -2.95
CA LEU A 141 -9.84 -2.42 -4.37
C LEU A 141 -9.23 -3.56 -5.17
N THR A 142 -10.09 -4.36 -5.77
CA THR A 142 -9.70 -5.46 -6.66
C THR A 142 -9.69 -4.97 -8.10
N THR A 143 -8.50 -4.88 -8.71
CA THR A 143 -8.31 -4.33 -10.06
C THR A 143 -8.05 -5.38 -11.13
N GLY A 144 -7.94 -6.64 -10.75
CA GLY A 144 -7.54 -7.73 -11.64
C GLY A 144 -6.04 -7.76 -11.93
N LEU A 145 -5.64 -8.57 -12.89
CA LEU A 145 -4.26 -8.63 -13.34
C LEU A 145 -3.92 -7.39 -14.17
N TRP A 146 -2.76 -6.80 -13.89
CA TRP A 146 -2.31 -5.59 -14.58
C TRP A 146 -1.67 -5.95 -15.92
N ILE A 147 -2.22 -5.42 -17.01
CA ILE A 147 -1.80 -5.70 -18.40
C ILE A 147 -0.31 -5.37 -18.61
N ASP A 148 0.18 -4.28 -18.04
CA ASP A 148 1.59 -3.87 -18.16
C ASP A 148 2.55 -4.81 -17.42
N TRP A 149 2.09 -5.53 -16.40
CA TRP A 149 2.86 -6.59 -15.76
C TRP A 149 2.88 -7.86 -16.62
N VAL A 150 1.73 -8.27 -17.11
CA VAL A 150 1.60 -9.45 -17.99
C VAL A 150 2.39 -9.25 -19.27
N GLY A 151 2.32 -8.04 -19.87
CA GLY A 151 3.04 -7.71 -21.12
C GLY A 151 4.56 -7.62 -20.96
N ARG A 152 5.09 -7.51 -19.72
CA ARG A 152 6.54 -7.49 -19.42
C ARG A 152 7.10 -8.87 -19.03
N GLY A 153 6.36 -9.95 -19.25
CA GLY A 153 6.81 -11.30 -18.90
C GLY A 153 6.72 -11.60 -17.40
N TYR A 154 5.77 -10.99 -16.68
CA TYR A 154 5.54 -11.35 -15.29
C TYR A 154 5.25 -12.85 -15.17
N SER A 155 6.15 -13.60 -14.53
CA SER A 155 5.95 -14.99 -14.16
C SER A 155 5.43 -15.08 -12.73
N PRO A 156 4.23 -15.62 -12.50
CA PRO A 156 3.69 -15.83 -11.17
C PRO A 156 4.59 -16.71 -10.27
N THR A 157 5.44 -17.54 -10.89
CA THR A 157 6.33 -18.48 -10.20
C THR A 157 7.67 -17.86 -9.76
N GLY A 158 7.90 -16.57 -10.04
CA GLY A 158 9.11 -15.86 -9.60
C GLY A 158 10.38 -16.20 -10.38
N ALA A 159 10.30 -16.97 -11.48
CA ALA A 159 11.45 -17.36 -12.27
C ALA A 159 12.17 -16.19 -12.97
N ASP A 160 11.51 -15.05 -13.13
CA ASP A 160 12.05 -13.88 -13.84
C ASP A 160 12.50 -12.74 -12.92
N ARG A 161 12.64 -12.97 -11.60
CA ARG A 161 13.08 -11.94 -10.65
C ARG A 161 14.51 -11.47 -10.87
N ASP A 162 15.33 -12.26 -11.56
CA ASP A 162 16.75 -11.99 -11.76
C ASP A 162 17.06 -11.16 -13.03
N ALA A 163 16.10 -10.98 -13.92
CA ALA A 163 16.33 -10.25 -15.17
C ALA A 163 16.25 -8.71 -15.03
N ASP A 164 15.64 -8.17 -13.97
CA ASP A 164 15.45 -6.72 -13.79
C ASP A 164 16.34 -6.10 -12.69
N SER A 165 17.22 -6.88 -12.04
CA SER A 165 18.16 -6.37 -11.03
C SER A 165 19.39 -5.67 -11.62
N GLY A 166 19.53 -5.61 -12.94
CA GLY A 166 20.75 -5.18 -13.65
C GLY A 166 20.71 -3.81 -14.32
N SER A 167 19.60 -3.10 -14.36
CA SER A 167 19.56 -1.83 -15.10
C SER A 167 18.59 -0.81 -14.55
N ARG A 168 18.93 -0.19 -13.43
CA ARG A 168 18.54 1.20 -13.15
C ARG A 168 19.60 1.83 -12.27
N LEU A 169 20.53 2.47 -12.95
CA LEU A 169 21.30 3.59 -12.45
C LEU A 169 20.36 4.77 -12.21
#